data_5b109f7961562e90344f8cbbb1f4a892
#
_entry.id   5b109f7961562e90344f8cbbb1f4a892
#
_cell.length_a   1.000
_cell.length_b   1.000
_cell.length_c   1.000
_cell.angle_alpha   90.00
_cell.angle_beta   90.00
_cell.angle_gamma   90.00
#
_symmetry.space_group_name_H-M   'P 1'
#
loop_
_entity.id
_entity.type
_entity.pdbx_description
1 polymer ?
#
loop_
_entity_poly.entity_id
_entity_poly.type
_entity_poly.pdbx_seq_one_letter_code
_entity_poly.pdbx_strand_id
1 'polypeptide(L)'
;MQVTYGKGFDVAPMSNRVQALQDAMFAHVTPIELDTKHRFHGGMYLREVFRPADCIIVGKVHKKEHFYIVLSGTVVITTDEGAMEVTGPHIFESKPGAKRAVYAKTDAVCMTIHRVDSTTVEEVEEELVENDPDCVYLPGNKLSGKALT
;
A
#
# COMPACT_ATOMS: atom_id res chain seq x y z
N MET A 1 -7.11 -11.96 -10.29
CA MET A 1 -6.85 -13.06 -11.25
C MET A 1 -5.82 -13.99 -10.64
N GLN A 2 -6.16 -15.25 -10.53
CA GLN A 2 -5.24 -16.26 -10.03
C GLN A 2 -4.43 -16.80 -11.23
N VAL A 3 -3.10 -16.76 -11.14
CA VAL A 3 -2.23 -17.38 -12.13
C VAL A 3 -1.89 -18.78 -11.64
N THR A 4 -2.24 -19.79 -12.40
CA THR A 4 -1.94 -21.18 -12.08
C THR A 4 -0.70 -21.62 -12.86
N TYR A 5 0.32 -22.04 -12.14
CA TYR A 5 1.53 -22.60 -12.72
C TYR A 5 1.46 -24.14 -12.70
N GLY A 6 2.03 -24.77 -13.71
CA GLY A 6 2.12 -26.23 -13.76
C GLY A 6 2.98 -26.81 -12.64
N LYS A 7 2.90 -28.13 -12.45
CA LYS A 7 3.70 -28.86 -11.45
C LYS A 7 5.19 -28.60 -11.64
N GLY A 8 5.86 -28.21 -10.56
CA GLY A 8 7.31 -28.00 -10.54
C GLY A 8 7.77 -26.54 -10.59
N PHE A 9 6.84 -25.59 -10.62
CA PHE A 9 7.18 -24.16 -10.49
C PHE A 9 6.84 -23.64 -9.12
N ASP A 10 7.84 -23.07 -8.45
CA ASP A 10 7.63 -22.32 -7.20
C ASP A 10 7.08 -20.94 -7.55
N VAL A 11 5.93 -20.61 -6.98
CA VAL A 11 5.36 -19.26 -7.11
C VAL A 11 6.07 -18.34 -6.13
N ALA A 12 6.69 -17.27 -6.64
CA ALA A 12 7.32 -16.28 -5.78
C ALA A 12 6.30 -15.69 -4.78
N PRO A 13 6.72 -15.38 -3.54
CA PRO A 13 5.86 -14.69 -2.59
C PRO A 13 5.23 -13.44 -3.20
N MET A 14 4.01 -13.11 -2.79
CA MET A 14 3.28 -11.93 -3.33
C MET A 14 4.08 -10.64 -3.14
N SER A 15 4.80 -10.48 -2.03
CA SER A 15 5.65 -9.31 -1.80
C SER A 15 6.74 -9.14 -2.87
N ASN A 16 7.34 -10.23 -3.34
CA ASN A 16 8.36 -10.18 -4.40
C ASN A 16 7.73 -9.81 -5.76
N ARG A 17 6.52 -10.30 -6.02
CA ARG A 17 5.77 -9.97 -7.25
C ARG A 17 5.35 -8.50 -7.25
N VAL A 18 4.94 -7.98 -6.11
CA VAL A 18 4.61 -6.56 -5.94
C VAL A 18 5.86 -5.70 -6.08
N GLN A 19 7.02 -6.15 -5.57
CA GLN A 19 8.28 -5.44 -5.76
C GLN A 19 8.66 -5.37 -7.25
N ALA A 20 8.48 -6.45 -8.00
CA ALA A 20 8.74 -6.46 -9.45
C ALA A 20 7.81 -5.49 -10.19
N LEU A 21 6.56 -5.38 -9.78
CA LEU A 21 5.62 -4.38 -10.31
C LEU A 21 6.10 -2.96 -10.01
N GLN A 22 6.54 -2.69 -8.80
CA GLN A 22 7.09 -1.39 -8.41
C GLN A 22 8.28 -0.99 -9.27
N ASP A 23 9.22 -1.92 -9.49
CA ASP A 23 10.40 -1.70 -10.33
C ASP A 23 10.00 -1.35 -11.77
N ALA A 24 9.00 -2.05 -12.32
CA ALA A 24 8.47 -1.76 -13.66
C ALA A 24 7.79 -0.39 -13.71
N MET A 25 7.05 -0.01 -12.67
CA MET A 25 6.39 1.30 -12.58
C MET A 25 7.41 2.44 -12.56
N PHE A 26 8.53 2.29 -11.86
CA PHE A 26 9.61 3.28 -11.86
C PHE A 26 10.09 3.64 -13.27
N ALA A 27 10.16 2.65 -14.16
CA ALA A 27 10.65 2.84 -15.51
C ALA A 27 9.61 3.48 -16.45
N HIS A 28 8.31 3.39 -16.15
CA HIS A 28 7.25 3.65 -17.14
C HIS A 28 6.12 4.57 -16.67
N VAL A 29 6.02 4.88 -15.38
CA VAL A 29 4.86 5.60 -14.82
C VAL A 29 5.31 6.82 -14.05
N THR A 30 4.60 7.94 -14.22
CA THR A 30 4.82 9.16 -13.46
C THR A 30 4.16 9.06 -12.10
N PRO A 31 4.90 9.23 -10.97
CA PRO A 31 4.31 9.23 -9.65
C PRO A 31 3.43 10.46 -9.43
N ILE A 32 2.37 10.28 -8.64
CA ILE A 32 1.46 11.35 -8.22
C ILE A 32 1.41 11.43 -6.70
N GLU A 33 1.11 12.61 -6.17
CA GLU A 33 0.77 12.75 -4.76
C GLU A 33 -0.70 12.40 -4.55
N LEU A 34 -0.96 11.71 -3.43
CA LEU A 34 -2.30 11.35 -3.02
C LEU A 34 -2.73 12.17 -1.82
N ASP A 35 -3.99 12.57 -1.82
CA ASP A 35 -4.60 13.22 -0.66
C ASP A 35 -4.65 12.21 0.49
N THR A 36 -3.80 12.46 1.50
CA THR A 36 -3.63 11.57 2.64
C THR A 36 -3.88 12.33 3.94
N LYS A 37 -4.76 11.79 4.76
CA LYS A 37 -5.08 12.34 6.08
C LYS A 37 -4.48 11.44 7.17
N HIS A 38 -3.84 12.06 8.14
CA HIS A 38 -3.16 11.39 9.24
C HIS A 38 -3.84 11.76 10.56
N ARG A 39 -4.18 10.75 11.37
CA ARG A 39 -4.79 10.96 12.69
C ARG A 39 -4.09 10.11 13.72
N PHE A 40 -3.77 10.72 14.87
CA PHE A 40 -3.19 10.06 16.03
C PHE A 40 -4.14 10.21 17.20
N HIS A 41 -4.51 9.11 17.84
CA HIS A 41 -5.37 9.12 19.00
C HIS A 41 -5.25 7.83 19.80
N GLY A 42 -5.05 7.94 21.10
CA GLY A 42 -5.08 6.79 22.00
C GLY A 42 -4.10 5.66 21.67
N GLY A 43 -2.90 5.99 21.20
CA GLY A 43 -1.92 4.99 20.79
C GLY A 43 -2.22 4.33 19.44
N MET A 44 -3.12 4.92 18.67
CA MET A 44 -3.46 4.46 17.31
C MET A 44 -3.08 5.52 16.29
N TYR A 45 -2.68 5.04 15.12
CA TYR A 45 -2.47 5.85 13.95
C TYR A 45 -3.44 5.42 12.86
N LEU A 46 -4.18 6.38 12.33
CA LEU A 46 -5.12 6.16 11.24
C LEU A 46 -4.65 6.97 10.04
N ARG A 47 -4.50 6.28 8.92
CA ARG A 47 -4.11 6.88 7.64
C ARG A 47 -5.24 6.65 6.64
N GLU A 48 -5.80 7.75 6.14
CA GLU A 48 -6.87 7.73 5.15
C GLU A 48 -6.35 8.30 3.85
N VAL A 49 -6.50 7.56 2.75
CA VAL A 49 -5.99 7.92 1.44
C VAL A 49 -7.13 7.95 0.43
N PHE A 50 -7.31 9.07 -0.25
CA PHE A 50 -8.17 9.15 -1.42
C PHE A 50 -7.41 8.62 -2.64
N ARG A 51 -8.02 7.70 -3.37
CA ARG A 51 -7.46 7.05 -4.55
C ARG A 51 -8.32 7.38 -5.76
N PRO A 52 -7.83 8.22 -6.68
CA PRO A 52 -8.55 8.47 -7.94
C PRO A 52 -8.69 7.18 -8.77
N ALA A 53 -9.77 7.09 -9.54
CA ALA A 53 -9.96 6.00 -10.49
C ALA A 53 -8.74 5.86 -11.42
N ASP A 54 -8.42 4.63 -11.78
CA ASP A 54 -7.29 4.25 -12.63
C ASP A 54 -5.90 4.50 -12.03
N CYS A 55 -5.82 4.74 -10.73
CA CYS A 55 -4.56 4.90 -10.01
C CYS A 55 -4.07 3.58 -9.43
N ILE A 56 -2.80 3.26 -9.63
CA ILE A 56 -2.13 2.12 -8.99
C ILE A 56 -1.19 2.64 -7.92
N ILE A 57 -1.29 2.06 -6.74
CA ILE A 57 -0.42 2.40 -5.62
C ILE A 57 0.28 1.13 -5.14
N VAL A 58 1.60 1.21 -5.05
CA VAL A 58 2.42 0.16 -4.45
C VAL A 58 2.90 0.66 -3.10
N GLY A 59 2.51 -0.04 -2.04
CA GLY A 59 2.90 0.29 -0.67
C GLY A 59 4.28 -0.24 -0.31
N LYS A 60 4.79 0.21 0.83
CA LYS A 60 6.01 -0.31 1.43
C LYS A 60 5.74 -1.59 2.20
N VAL A 61 6.79 -2.34 2.53
CA VAL A 61 6.67 -3.52 3.41
C VAL A 61 6.37 -3.06 4.83
N HIS A 62 5.29 -3.57 5.41
CA HIS A 62 4.87 -3.26 6.77
C HIS A 62 5.54 -4.18 7.78
N LYS A 63 6.02 -3.62 8.87
CA LYS A 63 6.70 -4.35 9.95
C LYS A 63 5.75 -4.98 10.96
N LYS A 64 4.52 -4.45 11.07
CA LYS A 64 3.55 -4.80 12.11
C LYS A 64 2.21 -5.18 11.52
N GLU A 65 1.42 -5.91 12.31
CA GLU A 65 0.02 -6.15 12.01
C GLU A 65 -0.77 -4.85 11.99
N HIS A 66 -1.75 -4.77 11.11
CA HIS A 66 -2.64 -3.62 11.01
C HIS A 66 -3.92 -4.00 10.27
N PHE A 67 -4.93 -3.15 10.35
CA PHE A 67 -6.11 -3.27 9.53
C PHE A 67 -5.96 -2.44 8.26
N TYR A 68 -6.37 -3.01 7.14
CA TYR A 68 -6.53 -2.31 5.87
C TYR A 68 -8.02 -2.29 5.54
N ILE A 69 -8.58 -1.11 5.37
CA ILE A 69 -10.01 -0.90 5.19
C ILE A 69 -10.27 -0.20 3.86
N VAL A 70 -11.12 -0.80 3.02
CA VAL A 70 -11.71 -0.11 1.88
C VAL A 70 -13.02 0.49 2.38
N LEU A 71 -13.07 1.81 2.55
CA LEU A 71 -14.25 2.50 3.05
C LEU A 71 -15.31 2.67 1.96
N SER A 72 -14.86 3.04 0.76
CA SER A 72 -15.75 3.27 -0.38
C SER A 72 -15.03 3.01 -1.68
N GLY A 73 -15.79 2.80 -2.75
CA GLY A 73 -15.27 2.53 -4.08
C GLY A 73 -14.89 1.08 -4.29
N THR A 74 -14.43 0.78 -5.49
CA THR A 74 -14.02 -0.57 -5.92
C THR A 74 -12.55 -0.57 -6.26
N VAL A 75 -11.81 -1.50 -5.64
CA VAL A 75 -10.37 -1.66 -5.85
C VAL A 75 -10.02 -3.11 -6.17
N VAL A 76 -8.90 -3.31 -6.85
CA VAL A 76 -8.25 -4.61 -6.99
C VAL A 76 -7.01 -4.58 -6.11
N ILE A 77 -6.95 -5.45 -5.14
CA ILE A 77 -5.89 -5.48 -4.12
C ILE A 77 -5.17 -6.83 -4.13
N THR A 78 -3.85 -6.81 -4.00
CA THR A 78 -3.07 -8.04 -3.86
C THR A 78 -3.17 -8.59 -2.45
N THR A 79 -3.40 -9.90 -2.35
CA THR A 79 -3.43 -10.65 -1.09
C THR A 79 -2.48 -11.84 -1.19
N ASP A 80 -2.25 -12.56 -0.10
CA ASP A 80 -1.41 -13.76 -0.11
C ASP A 80 -1.99 -14.85 -1.04
N GLU A 81 -3.29 -14.80 -1.32
CA GLU A 81 -3.99 -15.75 -2.19
C GLU A 81 -4.15 -15.26 -3.64
N GLY A 82 -3.60 -14.10 -3.96
CA GLY A 82 -3.70 -13.49 -5.29
C GLY A 82 -4.38 -12.13 -5.28
N ALA A 83 -4.68 -11.59 -6.46
CA ALA A 83 -5.39 -10.34 -6.60
C ALA A 83 -6.91 -10.54 -6.39
N MET A 84 -7.54 -9.61 -5.70
CA MET A 84 -8.94 -9.69 -5.31
C MET A 84 -9.62 -8.35 -5.58
N GLU A 85 -10.80 -8.38 -6.22
CA GLU A 85 -11.62 -7.19 -6.40
C GLU A 85 -12.58 -7.06 -5.21
N VAL A 86 -12.58 -5.90 -4.57
CA VAL A 86 -13.47 -5.61 -3.45
C VAL A 86 -14.12 -4.24 -3.60
N THR A 87 -15.36 -4.16 -3.14
CA THR A 87 -16.10 -2.90 -3.03
C THR A 87 -16.34 -2.60 -1.55
N GLY A 88 -16.05 -1.37 -1.13
CA GLY A 88 -16.23 -0.96 0.26
C GLY A 88 -17.67 -0.95 0.73
N PRO A 89 -17.91 -1.11 2.03
CA PRO A 89 -16.90 -1.28 3.07
C PRO A 89 -16.35 -2.72 3.15
N HIS A 90 -15.04 -2.85 3.28
CA HIS A 90 -14.38 -4.15 3.42
C HIS A 90 -13.12 -4.01 4.30
N ILE A 91 -12.87 -4.97 5.18
CA ILE A 91 -11.75 -4.94 6.12
C ILE A 91 -10.84 -6.15 5.90
N PHE A 92 -9.54 -5.88 5.78
CA PHE A 92 -8.49 -6.89 5.73
C PHE A 92 -7.65 -6.83 7.00
N GLU A 93 -7.23 -7.98 7.50
CA GLU A 93 -6.19 -8.10 8.51
C GLU A 93 -4.85 -8.30 7.81
N SER A 94 -3.93 -7.37 8.00
CA SER A 94 -2.60 -7.43 7.39
C SER A 94 -1.57 -7.90 8.40
N LYS A 95 -0.74 -8.88 7.98
CA LYS A 95 0.33 -9.46 8.80
C LYS A 95 1.66 -8.75 8.54
N PRO A 96 2.65 -8.88 9.46
CA PRO A 96 4.00 -8.40 9.19
C PRO A 96 4.55 -8.95 7.88
N GLY A 97 5.27 -8.12 7.14
CA GLY A 97 5.81 -8.45 5.82
C GLY A 97 4.88 -8.17 4.65
N ALA A 98 3.66 -7.72 4.92
CA ALA A 98 2.71 -7.38 3.87
C ALA A 98 3.21 -6.20 3.02
N LYS A 99 3.20 -6.39 1.71
CA LYS A 99 3.45 -5.37 0.70
C LYS A 99 2.36 -5.51 -0.37
N ARG A 100 1.53 -4.49 -0.53
CA ARG A 100 0.35 -4.56 -1.39
C ARG A 100 0.46 -3.63 -2.58
N ALA A 101 -0.08 -4.07 -3.72
CA ALA A 101 -0.45 -3.20 -4.83
C ALA A 101 -1.97 -3.07 -4.83
N VAL A 102 -2.46 -1.86 -5.04
CA VAL A 102 -3.89 -1.55 -5.08
C VAL A 102 -4.19 -0.71 -6.31
N TYR A 103 -5.08 -1.22 -7.15
CA TYR A 103 -5.62 -0.50 -8.31
C TYR A 103 -7.04 -0.03 -8.00
N ALA A 104 -7.29 1.25 -8.17
CA ALA A 104 -8.63 1.84 -7.99
C ALA A 104 -9.41 1.75 -9.30
N LYS A 105 -10.42 0.91 -9.37
CA LYS A 105 -11.32 0.83 -10.53
C LYS A 105 -12.26 2.03 -10.59
N THR A 106 -12.65 2.53 -9.44
CA THR A 106 -13.40 3.77 -9.25
C THR A 106 -12.66 4.65 -8.27
N ASP A 107 -13.07 5.89 -8.12
CA ASP A 107 -12.63 6.68 -6.98
C ASP A 107 -12.89 5.88 -5.71
N ALA A 108 -11.91 5.82 -4.85
CA ALA A 108 -11.97 4.99 -3.64
C ALA A 108 -11.34 5.72 -2.45
N VAL A 109 -11.81 5.39 -1.27
CA VAL A 109 -11.20 5.81 -0.01
C VAL A 109 -10.75 4.56 0.73
N CYS A 110 -9.45 4.49 1.01
CA CYS A 110 -8.86 3.40 1.78
C CYS A 110 -8.22 3.95 3.05
N MET A 111 -8.21 3.13 4.09
CA MET A 111 -7.72 3.54 5.39
C MET A 111 -6.93 2.39 6.02
N THR A 112 -5.88 2.74 6.74
CA THR A 112 -5.17 1.78 7.60
C THR A 112 -5.22 2.22 9.03
N ILE A 113 -5.29 1.25 9.95
CA ILE A 113 -5.29 1.50 11.39
C ILE A 113 -4.15 0.71 12.02
N HIS A 114 -3.28 1.41 12.74
CA HIS A 114 -2.07 0.85 13.33
C HIS A 114 -1.99 1.21 14.82
N ARG A 115 -1.53 0.25 15.63
CA ARG A 115 -1.08 0.53 16.99
C ARG A 115 0.34 1.08 16.93
N VAL A 116 0.57 2.22 17.54
CA VAL A 116 1.86 2.93 17.46
C VAL A 116 2.27 3.52 18.79
N ASP A 117 3.57 3.71 18.94
CA ASP A 117 4.16 4.51 20.01
C ASP A 117 4.48 5.94 19.53
N SER A 118 4.61 6.12 18.24
CA SER A 118 4.93 7.40 17.59
C SER A 118 3.75 8.37 17.62
N THR A 119 4.05 9.66 17.54
CA THR A 119 3.07 10.74 17.54
C THR A 119 3.19 11.68 16.33
N THR A 120 4.18 11.49 15.49
CA THR A 120 4.40 12.28 14.26
C THR A 120 4.42 11.38 13.03
N VAL A 121 4.13 11.94 11.86
CA VAL A 121 4.13 11.21 10.59
C VAL A 121 5.52 10.65 10.28
N GLU A 122 6.58 11.42 10.52
CA GLU A 122 7.96 11.01 10.27
C GLU A 122 8.35 9.81 11.14
N GLU A 123 8.05 9.86 12.43
CA GLU A 123 8.34 8.78 13.36
C GLU A 123 7.53 7.52 13.05
N VAL A 124 6.25 7.67 12.70
CA VAL A 124 5.37 6.55 12.44
C VAL A 124 5.75 5.80 11.16
N GLU A 125 6.20 6.49 10.14
CA GLU A 125 6.71 5.85 8.92
C GLU A 125 7.90 4.93 9.26
N GLU A 126 8.83 5.40 10.07
CA GLU A 126 9.98 4.62 10.51
C GLU A 126 9.60 3.43 11.39
N GLU A 127 8.59 3.61 12.25
CA GLU A 127 8.07 2.55 13.12
C GLU A 127 7.37 1.43 12.32
N LEU A 128 6.59 1.78 11.30
CA LEU A 128 5.64 0.87 10.65
C LEU A 128 6.14 0.20 9.38
N VAL A 129 7.02 0.84 8.63
CA VAL A 129 7.42 0.34 7.32
C VAL A 129 8.93 0.21 7.19
N GLU A 130 9.36 -0.75 6.35
CA GLU A 130 10.77 -0.93 6.05
C GLU A 130 11.27 0.23 5.18
N ASN A 131 12.54 0.58 5.38
CA ASN A 131 13.19 1.58 4.55
C ASN A 131 13.31 1.07 3.11
N ASP A 132 12.83 1.87 2.18
CA ASP A 132 12.96 1.61 0.75
C ASP A 132 13.79 2.77 0.14
N PRO A 133 15.08 2.54 -0.14
CA PRO A 133 15.95 3.60 -0.66
C PRO A 133 15.54 4.07 -2.06
N ASP A 134 14.78 3.26 -2.79
CA ASP A 134 14.28 3.60 -4.13
C ASP A 134 12.91 4.29 -4.11
N CYS A 135 12.34 4.48 -2.92
CA CYS A 135 11.04 5.11 -2.79
C CYS A 135 11.09 6.60 -3.21
N VAL A 136 10.17 6.99 -4.07
CA VAL A 136 10.03 8.39 -4.53
C VAL A 136 9.23 9.26 -3.58
N TYR A 137 8.66 8.67 -2.54
CA TYR A 137 7.85 9.38 -1.56
C TYR A 137 8.58 9.61 -0.25
N LEU A 138 8.45 10.82 0.27
CA LEU A 138 8.81 11.19 1.63
C LEU A 138 7.68 10.77 2.60
N PRO A 139 7.92 10.80 3.93
CA PRO A 139 6.85 10.58 4.90
C PRO A 139 5.61 11.43 4.61
N GLY A 140 4.45 10.82 4.79
CA GLY A 140 3.16 11.48 4.48
C GLY A 140 2.77 11.43 3.00
N ASN A 141 3.38 10.56 2.21
CA ASN A 141 3.13 10.42 0.76
C ASN A 141 3.45 11.66 -0.08
N LYS A 142 4.37 12.49 0.38
CA LYS A 142 4.85 13.64 -0.39
C LYS A 142 5.93 13.20 -1.38
N LEU A 143 5.88 13.69 -2.60
CA LEU A 143 6.90 13.41 -3.59
C LEU A 143 8.26 13.99 -3.17
N SER A 144 9.30 13.19 -3.31
CA SER A 144 10.68 13.65 -3.14
C SER A 144 11.17 14.35 -4.41
N GLY A 145 12.24 15.16 -4.29
CA GLY A 145 12.88 15.78 -5.45
C GLY A 145 13.40 14.77 -6.48
N LYS A 146 13.63 13.52 -6.09
CA LYS A 146 14.05 12.43 -6.99
C LYS A 146 12.96 12.04 -8.01
N ALA A 147 11.70 12.30 -7.71
CA ALA A 147 10.58 11.97 -8.59
C ALA A 147 10.49 12.90 -9.80
N LEU A 148 11.18 14.04 -9.78
CA LEU A 148 11.09 15.09 -10.78
C LEU A 148 12.29 15.14 -11.75
N THR A 149 13.24 14.24 -11.56
CA THR A 149 14.45 14.16 -12.39
C THR A 149 14.39 13.03 -13.41
#